data_913c458ebc0f4cd68df078dd00fc77da
#
_entry.id   913c458ebc0f4cd68df078dd00fc77da
#
_cell.length_a   1.000
_cell.length_b   1.000
_cell.length_c   1.000
_cell.angle_alpha   90.00
_cell.angle_beta   90.00
_cell.angle_gamma   90.00
#
_symmetry.space_group_name_H-M   'P 1'
#
loop_
_entity.id
_entity.type
_entity.pdbx_description
1 polymer ?
#
loop_
_entity_poly.entity_id
_entity_poly.type
_entity_poly.pdbx_seq_one_letter_code
_entity_poly.pdbx_strand_id
1 'polypeptide(L)'
;MNTVAIVIPCRNEEKYIGKCLDSIINCTYDKNKLNVYVCDGKSTDGTIQIIESYSQKHAFIHLLINERQSTPFALNLGLKADNSDMKIILGAHAEIYPDYIENCIKAFEFEDNLGCVGGIIENVYENDVAEIIGKAMSSGFGVGNAHFRTGKTDGLVDTVAFGAYKKEVFDKIGYFDEELIRNQDDEFNFRLIKNGFKIYLYRDIRSKYYVRGSFSKLYKQYYQYGYWKVYVNKKHQTVTTIRQIIPFLFVCYLFGGIVLSLLSKKMLFLFMIVFLLYWVVAYISASKLSPSINIRLKVVKTFFILHYSYGLGYLIGIWDFFVLRKSIKKEESLSR
;
A
#
# COMPACT_ATOMS: atom_id res chain seq x y z
N MET A 1 -1.09 -23.76 12.12
CA MET A 1 -0.82 -23.50 10.68
C MET A 1 0.45 -24.25 10.30
N ASN A 2 0.34 -25.16 9.34
CA ASN A 2 1.45 -26.05 9.00
C ASN A 2 2.06 -25.75 7.65
N THR A 3 1.36 -25.06 6.75
CA THR A 3 1.82 -24.73 5.40
C THR A 3 1.63 -23.27 5.08
N VAL A 4 2.58 -22.68 4.36
CA VAL A 4 2.62 -21.26 4.04
C VAL A 4 2.88 -21.05 2.55
N ALA A 5 2.10 -20.19 1.91
CA ALA A 5 2.37 -19.68 0.58
C ALA A 5 2.71 -18.18 0.63
N ILE A 6 3.77 -17.77 -0.06
CA ILE A 6 4.09 -16.36 -0.30
C ILE A 6 3.77 -16.03 -1.75
N VAL A 7 2.93 -15.03 -1.97
CA VAL A 7 2.55 -14.56 -3.31
C VAL A 7 3.17 -13.21 -3.57
N ILE A 8 3.95 -13.11 -4.65
CA ILE A 8 4.72 -11.91 -5.03
C ILE A 8 4.26 -11.44 -6.41
N PRO A 9 3.38 -10.44 -6.50
CA PRO A 9 3.10 -9.78 -7.78
C PRO A 9 4.34 -9.01 -8.24
N CYS A 10 4.82 -9.31 -9.44
CA CYS A 10 6.08 -8.79 -9.97
C CYS A 10 5.91 -8.24 -11.39
N ARG A 11 6.57 -7.14 -11.70
CA ARG A 11 6.75 -6.64 -13.06
C ARG A 11 7.84 -5.59 -13.12
N ASN A 12 8.89 -5.84 -13.91
CA ASN A 12 10.05 -4.95 -14.06
C ASN A 12 10.68 -4.58 -12.71
N GLU A 13 11.09 -5.60 -11.96
CA GLU A 13 11.70 -5.50 -10.63
C GLU A 13 13.10 -6.13 -10.58
N GLU A 14 13.82 -6.15 -11.71
CA GLU A 14 15.18 -6.70 -11.86
C GLU A 14 16.10 -6.29 -10.71
N LYS A 15 16.00 -5.04 -10.27
CA LYS A 15 16.84 -4.48 -9.21
C LYS A 15 16.59 -5.06 -7.82
N TYR A 16 15.38 -5.57 -7.55
CA TYR A 16 14.93 -5.89 -6.20
C TYR A 16 14.52 -7.34 -6.01
N ILE A 17 14.03 -8.01 -7.07
CA ILE A 17 13.46 -9.35 -6.93
C ILE A 17 14.45 -10.37 -6.36
N GLY A 18 15.73 -10.29 -6.73
CA GLY A 18 16.78 -11.14 -6.15
C GLY A 18 16.89 -10.98 -4.64
N LYS A 19 16.97 -9.74 -4.14
CA LYS A 19 17.02 -9.45 -2.69
C LYS A 19 15.78 -9.93 -1.95
N CYS A 20 14.60 -9.77 -2.57
CA CYS A 20 13.35 -10.27 -2.03
C CYS A 20 13.40 -11.80 -1.85
N LEU A 21 13.80 -12.54 -2.88
CA LEU A 21 13.92 -14.00 -2.85
C LEU A 21 15.00 -14.48 -1.87
N ASP A 22 16.17 -13.81 -1.83
CA ASP A 22 17.22 -14.10 -0.85
C ASP A 22 16.71 -13.97 0.60
N SER A 23 15.91 -12.94 0.89
CA SER A 23 15.35 -12.75 2.23
C SER A 23 14.41 -13.91 2.63
N ILE A 24 13.66 -14.47 1.67
CA ILE A 24 12.78 -15.61 1.89
C ILE A 24 13.57 -16.92 2.06
N ILE A 25 14.61 -17.10 1.26
CA ILE A 25 15.50 -18.27 1.38
C ILE A 25 16.18 -18.30 2.76
N ASN A 26 16.58 -17.12 3.26
CA ASN A 26 17.25 -16.97 4.54
C ASN A 26 16.30 -16.93 5.75
N CYS A 27 14.98 -17.02 5.58
CA CYS A 27 14.06 -17.08 6.72
C CYS A 27 14.20 -18.43 7.46
N THR A 28 13.87 -18.43 8.75
CA THR A 28 14.01 -19.58 9.66
C THR A 28 12.95 -20.65 9.44
N TYR A 29 11.85 -20.31 8.77
CA TYR A 29 10.75 -21.23 8.52
C TYR A 29 11.14 -22.42 7.63
N ASP A 30 10.58 -23.60 7.95
CA ASP A 30 10.83 -24.87 7.22
C ASP A 30 10.45 -24.78 5.74
N LYS A 31 11.43 -24.92 4.86
CA LYS A 31 11.25 -24.80 3.40
C LYS A 31 10.40 -25.92 2.81
N ASN A 32 10.27 -27.07 3.49
CA ASN A 32 9.36 -28.15 3.07
C ASN A 32 7.88 -27.82 3.28
N LYS A 33 7.59 -26.77 4.04
CA LYS A 33 6.24 -26.28 4.34
C LYS A 33 5.95 -24.90 3.71
N LEU A 34 6.86 -24.43 2.87
CA LEU A 34 6.82 -23.12 2.24
C LEU A 34 6.72 -23.26 0.72
N ASN A 35 5.82 -22.51 0.10
CA ASN A 35 5.78 -22.28 -1.34
C ASN A 35 5.85 -20.78 -1.63
N VAL A 36 6.57 -20.39 -2.68
CA VAL A 36 6.71 -19.00 -3.13
C VAL A 36 6.27 -18.90 -4.58
N TYR A 37 5.23 -18.14 -4.83
CA TYR A 37 4.70 -17.90 -6.17
C TYR A 37 5.02 -16.49 -6.62
N VAL A 38 5.99 -16.33 -7.53
CA VAL A 38 6.32 -15.05 -8.16
C VAL A 38 5.48 -14.92 -9.42
N CYS A 39 4.49 -14.04 -9.38
CA CYS A 39 3.52 -13.85 -10.46
C CYS A 39 3.95 -12.69 -11.35
N ASP A 40 4.73 -12.98 -12.40
CA ASP A 40 5.31 -11.98 -13.29
C ASP A 40 4.33 -11.48 -14.35
N GLY A 41 4.17 -10.17 -14.44
CA GLY A 41 3.29 -9.46 -15.38
C GLY A 41 3.96 -9.18 -16.72
N LYS A 42 4.65 -10.14 -17.33
CA LYS A 42 5.39 -9.99 -18.60
C LYS A 42 6.45 -8.89 -18.50
N SER A 43 7.38 -9.05 -17.58
CA SER A 43 8.53 -8.16 -17.44
C SER A 43 9.35 -8.10 -18.73
N THR A 44 9.90 -6.94 -19.01
CA THR A 44 10.70 -6.64 -20.21
C THR A 44 12.19 -6.37 -19.90
N ASP A 45 12.55 -6.44 -18.63
CA ASP A 45 13.92 -6.35 -18.11
C ASP A 45 14.43 -7.74 -17.69
N GLY A 46 15.51 -7.80 -16.92
CA GLY A 46 16.11 -9.06 -16.42
C GLY A 46 15.31 -9.79 -15.34
N THR A 47 14.11 -9.36 -14.98
CA THR A 47 13.31 -9.91 -13.88
C THR A 47 13.04 -11.41 -14.03
N ILE A 48 12.54 -11.84 -15.21
CA ILE A 48 12.15 -13.24 -15.46
C ILE A 48 13.37 -14.16 -15.34
N GLN A 49 14.49 -13.79 -15.95
CA GLN A 49 15.74 -14.58 -15.91
C GLN A 49 16.24 -14.78 -14.47
N ILE A 50 16.13 -13.75 -13.64
CA ILE A 50 16.46 -13.85 -12.21
C ILE A 50 15.55 -14.86 -11.54
N ILE A 51 14.22 -14.75 -11.68
CA ILE A 51 13.25 -15.64 -11.04
C ILE A 51 13.50 -17.11 -11.49
N GLU A 52 13.70 -17.34 -12.77
CA GLU A 52 14.00 -18.68 -13.31
C GLU A 52 15.26 -19.29 -12.69
N SER A 53 16.32 -18.47 -12.49
CA SER A 53 17.54 -18.93 -11.86
C SER A 53 17.34 -19.37 -10.41
N TYR A 54 16.42 -18.71 -9.67
CA TYR A 54 16.03 -19.10 -8.31
C TYR A 54 15.13 -20.35 -8.30
N SER A 55 14.17 -20.45 -9.21
CA SER A 55 13.28 -21.61 -9.33
C SER A 55 14.04 -22.91 -9.66
N GLN A 56 15.11 -22.81 -10.44
CA GLN A 56 15.97 -23.98 -10.75
C GLN A 56 16.77 -24.47 -9.52
N LYS A 57 17.11 -23.57 -8.60
CA LYS A 57 17.91 -23.89 -7.40
C LYS A 57 17.04 -24.26 -6.19
N HIS A 58 15.82 -23.77 -6.13
CA HIS A 58 14.93 -23.89 -4.98
C HIS A 58 13.55 -24.38 -5.41
N ALA A 59 13.27 -25.66 -5.19
CA ALA A 59 12.03 -26.32 -5.62
C ALA A 59 10.74 -25.70 -5.07
N PHE A 60 10.82 -24.92 -3.98
CA PHE A 60 9.68 -24.22 -3.38
C PHE A 60 9.41 -22.83 -4.01
N ILE A 61 10.22 -22.37 -4.99
CA ILE A 61 10.02 -21.09 -5.69
C ILE A 61 9.47 -21.39 -7.09
N HIS A 62 8.33 -20.78 -7.41
CA HIS A 62 7.60 -21.01 -8.66
C HIS A 62 7.38 -19.68 -9.41
N LEU A 63 7.72 -19.66 -10.71
CA LEU A 63 7.37 -18.56 -11.61
C LEU A 63 5.99 -18.84 -12.23
N LEU A 64 5.08 -17.88 -12.12
CA LEU A 64 3.78 -17.89 -12.82
C LEU A 64 3.68 -16.66 -13.71
N ILE A 65 3.25 -16.84 -14.97
CA ILE A 65 3.08 -15.73 -15.89
C ILE A 65 1.66 -15.13 -15.79
N ASN A 66 1.59 -13.87 -15.42
CA ASN A 66 0.35 -13.10 -15.37
C ASN A 66 0.11 -12.40 -16.71
N GLU A 67 -0.67 -13.01 -17.57
CA GLU A 67 -1.01 -12.50 -18.90
C GLU A 67 -1.73 -11.14 -18.87
N ARG A 68 -2.46 -10.85 -17.80
CA ARG A 68 -3.25 -9.62 -17.62
C ARG A 68 -2.43 -8.42 -17.14
N GLN A 69 -1.17 -8.63 -16.75
CA GLN A 69 -0.22 -7.58 -16.35
C GLN A 69 -0.68 -6.64 -15.21
N SER A 70 -1.75 -6.96 -14.50
CA SER A 70 -2.25 -6.18 -13.38
C SER A 70 -2.06 -6.89 -12.04
N THR A 71 -1.91 -6.11 -10.97
CA THR A 71 -1.62 -6.61 -9.63
C THR A 71 -2.69 -7.57 -9.09
N PRO A 72 -4.01 -7.28 -9.15
CA PRO A 72 -5.01 -8.21 -8.59
C PRO A 72 -5.06 -9.55 -9.35
N PHE A 73 -4.82 -9.55 -10.66
CA PHE A 73 -4.70 -10.80 -11.41
C PHE A 73 -3.47 -11.62 -10.99
N ALA A 74 -2.32 -10.96 -10.76
CA ALA A 74 -1.12 -11.61 -10.25
C ALA A 74 -1.38 -12.23 -8.86
N LEU A 75 -2.00 -11.47 -7.96
CA LEU A 75 -2.36 -11.94 -6.62
C LEU A 75 -3.28 -13.15 -6.70
N ASN A 76 -4.37 -13.06 -7.46
CA ASN A 76 -5.34 -14.14 -7.59
C ASN A 76 -4.73 -15.39 -8.23
N LEU A 77 -3.81 -15.23 -9.19
CA LEU A 77 -3.09 -16.33 -9.82
C LEU A 77 -2.27 -17.12 -8.78
N GLY A 78 -1.45 -16.44 -7.99
CA GLY A 78 -0.65 -17.07 -6.95
C GLY A 78 -1.48 -17.65 -5.79
N LEU A 79 -2.51 -16.92 -5.35
CA LEU A 79 -3.40 -17.37 -4.28
C LEU A 79 -4.19 -18.63 -4.62
N LYS A 80 -4.55 -18.82 -5.90
CA LYS A 80 -5.27 -20.02 -6.39
C LYS A 80 -4.36 -21.19 -6.71
N ALA A 81 -3.07 -20.94 -6.90
CA ALA A 81 -2.09 -21.99 -7.22
C ALA A 81 -1.78 -22.91 -6.03
N ASP A 82 -2.13 -22.51 -4.81
CA ASP A 82 -1.75 -23.19 -3.59
C ASP A 82 -2.89 -23.28 -2.59
N ASN A 83 -2.87 -24.31 -1.77
CA ASN A 83 -3.91 -24.60 -0.77
C ASN A 83 -3.41 -24.48 0.69
N SER A 84 -2.28 -23.77 0.89
CA SER A 84 -1.65 -23.57 2.20
C SER A 84 -2.58 -22.89 3.20
N ASP A 85 -2.39 -23.22 4.48
CA ASP A 85 -3.19 -22.71 5.62
C ASP A 85 -3.07 -21.19 5.78
N MET A 86 -1.87 -20.65 5.48
CA MET A 86 -1.57 -19.23 5.55
C MET A 86 -0.99 -18.74 4.21
N LYS A 87 -1.46 -17.57 3.77
CA LYS A 87 -1.03 -16.93 2.53
C LYS A 87 -0.52 -15.53 2.82
N ILE A 88 0.74 -15.27 2.48
CA ILE A 88 1.41 -13.98 2.66
C ILE A 88 1.48 -13.27 1.32
N ILE A 89 1.11 -11.99 1.29
CA ILE A 89 1.26 -11.13 0.12
C ILE A 89 2.48 -10.25 0.33
N LEU A 90 3.51 -10.42 -0.49
CA LEU A 90 4.76 -9.69 -0.38
C LEU A 90 5.04 -8.87 -1.65
N GLY A 91 5.52 -7.64 -1.50
CA GLY A 91 5.95 -6.82 -2.63
C GLY A 91 7.30 -7.26 -3.17
N ALA A 92 7.49 -7.27 -4.50
CA ALA A 92 8.76 -7.66 -5.13
C ALA A 92 9.96 -6.77 -4.77
N HIS A 93 9.72 -5.55 -4.25
CA HIS A 93 10.73 -4.62 -3.74
C HIS A 93 10.69 -4.50 -2.21
N ALA A 94 10.51 -5.63 -1.54
CA ALA A 94 10.56 -5.77 -0.08
C ALA A 94 11.45 -6.95 0.30
N GLU A 95 11.97 -6.93 1.52
CA GLU A 95 12.69 -8.03 2.15
C GLU A 95 12.01 -8.35 3.48
N ILE A 96 11.86 -9.62 3.83
CA ILE A 96 11.37 -10.03 5.14
C ILE A 96 12.54 -10.28 6.10
N TYR A 97 12.31 -10.10 7.40
CA TYR A 97 13.26 -10.53 8.43
C TYR A 97 13.18 -12.05 8.63
N PRO A 98 14.25 -12.69 9.14
CA PRO A 98 14.32 -14.16 9.22
C PRO A 98 13.15 -14.82 9.95
N ASP A 99 12.63 -14.20 10.99
CA ASP A 99 11.55 -14.65 11.87
C ASP A 99 10.14 -14.18 11.46
N TYR A 100 10.02 -13.61 10.24
CA TYR A 100 8.78 -12.99 9.76
C TYR A 100 7.58 -13.96 9.77
N ILE A 101 7.78 -15.16 9.25
CA ILE A 101 6.70 -16.17 9.09
C ILE A 101 6.25 -16.68 10.45
N GLU A 102 7.20 -17.00 11.34
CA GLU A 102 6.92 -17.46 12.70
C GLU A 102 6.18 -16.38 13.52
N ASN A 103 6.58 -15.11 13.37
CA ASN A 103 5.89 -14.01 14.02
C ASN A 103 4.47 -13.80 13.47
N CYS A 104 4.24 -14.04 12.17
CA CYS A 104 2.88 -14.07 11.61
C CYS A 104 2.03 -15.18 12.24
N ILE A 105 2.57 -16.39 12.34
CA ILE A 105 1.87 -17.54 12.95
C ILE A 105 1.52 -17.23 14.42
N LYS A 106 2.49 -16.73 15.20
CA LYS A 106 2.31 -16.33 16.59
C LYS A 106 1.24 -15.23 16.75
N ALA A 107 1.24 -14.23 15.87
CA ALA A 107 0.30 -13.13 15.96
C ALA A 107 -1.16 -13.56 15.78
N PHE A 108 -1.43 -14.65 15.05
CA PHE A 108 -2.78 -15.19 14.92
C PHE A 108 -3.37 -15.76 16.22
N GLU A 109 -2.55 -15.94 17.26
CA GLU A 109 -2.96 -16.41 18.58
C GLU A 109 -3.36 -15.26 19.53
N PHE A 110 -3.14 -13.99 19.16
CA PHE A 110 -3.36 -12.85 20.06
C PHE A 110 -4.81 -12.44 20.23
N GLU A 111 -5.65 -12.72 19.23
CA GLU A 111 -7.06 -12.32 19.22
C GLU A 111 -7.91 -13.34 18.45
N ASP A 112 -9.15 -13.50 18.89
CA ASP A 112 -10.14 -14.30 18.16
C ASP A 112 -10.56 -13.64 16.84
N ASN A 113 -10.91 -14.47 15.88
CA ASN A 113 -11.38 -14.05 14.55
C ASN A 113 -10.36 -13.23 13.73
N LEU A 114 -9.05 -13.37 14.01
CA LEU A 114 -8.02 -12.79 13.16
C LEU A 114 -8.04 -13.46 11.79
N GLY A 115 -8.33 -12.68 10.75
CA GLY A 115 -8.24 -13.12 9.36
C GLY A 115 -6.94 -12.67 8.69
N CYS A 116 -6.34 -11.59 9.19
CA CYS A 116 -5.10 -11.03 8.67
C CYS A 116 -4.21 -10.53 9.80
N VAL A 117 -2.91 -10.76 9.66
CA VAL A 117 -1.86 -10.18 10.51
C VAL A 117 -0.78 -9.56 9.64
N GLY A 118 -0.07 -8.57 10.16
CA GLY A 118 1.08 -7.98 9.51
C GLY A 118 1.83 -7.09 10.47
N GLY A 119 2.87 -6.44 10.00
CA GLY A 119 3.74 -5.70 10.88
C GLY A 119 4.17 -4.36 10.34
N ILE A 120 5.34 -3.94 10.78
CA ILE A 120 5.93 -2.67 10.40
C ILE A 120 6.87 -2.82 9.20
N ILE A 121 6.94 -1.74 8.42
CA ILE A 121 7.91 -1.62 7.34
C ILE A 121 9.03 -0.66 7.75
N GLU A 122 10.26 -1.09 7.52
CA GLU A 122 11.46 -0.27 7.63
C GLU A 122 11.83 0.25 6.24
N ASN A 123 11.81 1.57 6.08
CA ASN A 123 12.12 2.19 4.80
C ASN A 123 13.62 2.10 4.49
N VAL A 124 13.96 1.57 3.32
CA VAL A 124 15.31 1.60 2.75
C VAL A 124 15.38 2.70 1.70
N TYR A 125 16.38 3.55 1.80
CA TYR A 125 16.55 4.72 0.94
C TYR A 125 17.76 4.54 0.02
N GLU A 126 17.56 4.70 -1.28
CA GLU A 126 18.63 4.62 -2.27
C GLU A 126 19.18 6.00 -2.69
N ASN A 127 18.46 7.06 -2.36
CA ASN A 127 18.86 8.44 -2.63
C ASN A 127 18.13 9.40 -1.68
N ASP A 128 18.62 10.66 -1.65
CA ASP A 128 18.08 11.71 -0.77
C ASP A 128 16.58 11.95 -0.95
N VAL A 129 16.06 11.83 -2.18
CA VAL A 129 14.64 12.03 -2.46
C VAL A 129 13.82 10.90 -1.85
N ALA A 130 14.31 9.65 -1.93
CA ALA A 130 13.67 8.50 -1.28
C ALA A 130 13.62 8.69 0.26
N GLU A 131 14.70 9.19 0.86
CA GLU A 131 14.75 9.48 2.30
C GLU A 131 13.70 10.54 2.69
N ILE A 132 13.62 11.64 1.94
CA ILE A 132 12.65 12.71 2.19
C ILE A 132 11.21 12.18 2.08
N ILE A 133 10.92 11.42 1.03
CA ILE A 133 9.61 10.79 0.82
C ILE A 133 9.29 9.81 1.96
N GLY A 134 10.22 8.94 2.32
CA GLY A 134 10.04 7.97 3.39
C GLY A 134 9.79 8.63 4.75
N LYS A 135 10.54 9.69 5.09
CA LYS A 135 10.29 10.50 6.30
C LYS A 135 8.88 11.09 6.31
N ALA A 136 8.42 11.66 5.20
CA ALA A 136 7.07 12.20 5.10
C ALA A 136 6.01 11.10 5.25
N MET A 137 6.21 9.94 4.62
CA MET A 137 5.29 8.80 4.68
C MET A 137 5.31 8.07 6.03
N SER A 138 6.31 8.28 6.89
CA SER A 138 6.35 7.77 8.27
C SER A 138 5.72 8.73 9.29
N SER A 139 5.22 9.87 8.84
CA SER A 139 4.58 10.89 9.69
C SER A 139 3.06 10.76 9.68
N GLY A 140 2.43 10.90 10.85
CA GLY A 140 0.98 10.98 10.97
C GLY A 140 0.37 12.16 10.20
N PHE A 141 1.11 13.28 10.04
CA PHE A 141 0.66 14.39 9.20
C PHE A 141 0.66 14.02 7.71
N GLY A 142 1.63 13.19 7.25
CA GLY A 142 1.73 12.79 5.84
C GLY A 142 0.73 11.73 5.41
N VAL A 143 0.49 10.71 6.25
CA VAL A 143 -0.31 9.52 5.88
C VAL A 143 -1.39 9.13 6.90
N GLY A 144 -1.63 9.98 7.91
CA GLY A 144 -2.59 9.70 8.97
C GLY A 144 -2.17 8.50 9.83
N ASN A 145 -3.15 7.68 10.22
CA ASN A 145 -2.94 6.53 11.10
C ASN A 145 -2.54 5.24 10.33
N ALA A 146 -1.64 5.35 9.35
CA ALA A 146 -1.05 4.17 8.71
C ALA A 146 -0.04 3.52 9.67
N HIS A 147 -0.53 2.76 10.66
CA HIS A 147 0.25 2.23 11.79
C HIS A 147 1.45 1.39 11.33
N PHE A 148 1.35 0.64 10.24
CA PHE A 148 2.45 -0.13 9.66
C PHE A 148 3.63 0.75 9.17
N ARG A 149 3.40 2.05 8.92
CA ARG A 149 4.43 3.04 8.55
C ARG A 149 4.93 3.84 9.74
N THR A 150 4.08 4.08 10.73
CA THR A 150 4.42 4.89 11.90
C THR A 150 5.04 4.08 13.04
N GLY A 151 4.86 2.75 13.03
CA GLY A 151 5.54 1.79 13.92
C GLY A 151 5.24 1.94 15.42
N LYS A 152 4.10 2.53 15.81
CA LYS A 152 3.91 2.97 17.20
C LYS A 152 3.40 1.91 18.18
N THR A 153 2.45 1.06 17.78
CA THR A 153 1.75 0.16 18.70
C THR A 153 1.29 -1.12 18.03
N ASP A 154 1.24 -2.20 18.78
CA ASP A 154 0.53 -3.41 18.42
C ASP A 154 -0.98 -3.21 18.59
N GLY A 155 -1.80 -3.96 17.87
CA GLY A 155 -3.24 -3.92 18.05
C GLY A 155 -4.06 -4.08 16.77
N LEU A 156 -5.38 -3.96 16.93
CA LEU A 156 -6.33 -4.02 15.82
C LEU A 156 -6.21 -2.78 14.93
N VAL A 157 -6.18 -3.02 13.63
CA VAL A 157 -6.02 -1.98 12.60
C VAL A 157 -6.96 -2.25 11.42
N ASP A 158 -7.10 -1.26 10.53
CA ASP A 158 -7.86 -1.40 9.29
C ASP A 158 -7.03 -1.95 8.10
N THR A 159 -5.71 -1.91 8.22
CA THR A 159 -4.79 -2.40 7.17
C THR A 159 -3.39 -2.62 7.72
N VAL A 160 -2.66 -3.53 7.07
CA VAL A 160 -1.23 -3.80 7.31
C VAL A 160 -0.46 -3.82 6.00
N ALA A 161 0.86 -3.70 6.06
CA ALA A 161 1.71 -3.97 4.91
C ALA A 161 2.05 -5.46 4.87
N PHE A 162 2.16 -6.02 3.66
CA PHE A 162 2.58 -7.42 3.43
C PHE A 162 1.85 -8.42 4.32
N GLY A 163 0.51 -8.32 4.35
CA GLY A 163 -0.34 -9.10 5.24
C GLY A 163 -0.22 -10.61 5.01
N ALA A 164 -0.25 -11.35 6.11
CA ALA A 164 -0.47 -12.79 6.13
C ALA A 164 -1.96 -13.05 6.43
N TYR A 165 -2.59 -13.85 5.61
CA TYR A 165 -4.02 -14.15 5.67
C TYR A 165 -4.25 -15.63 5.92
N LYS A 166 -5.23 -15.98 6.76
CA LYS A 166 -5.70 -17.36 6.87
C LYS A 166 -6.44 -17.78 5.60
N LYS A 167 -6.30 -19.04 5.20
CA LYS A 167 -7.01 -19.62 4.04
C LYS A 167 -8.52 -19.39 4.13
N GLU A 168 -9.12 -19.59 5.30
CA GLU A 168 -10.56 -19.43 5.54
C GLU A 168 -11.12 -18.05 5.13
N VAL A 169 -10.26 -17.01 5.12
CA VAL A 169 -10.66 -15.67 4.65
C VAL A 169 -11.02 -15.75 3.17
N PHE A 170 -10.15 -16.36 2.35
CA PHE A 170 -10.38 -16.49 0.90
C PHE A 170 -11.57 -17.42 0.60
N ASP A 171 -11.74 -18.46 1.40
CA ASP A 171 -12.86 -19.39 1.28
C ASP A 171 -14.20 -18.67 1.58
N LYS A 172 -14.22 -17.74 2.54
CA LYS A 172 -15.44 -17.02 2.97
C LYS A 172 -15.77 -15.79 2.13
N ILE A 173 -14.75 -14.95 1.81
CA ILE A 173 -14.98 -13.66 1.15
C ILE A 173 -14.51 -13.61 -0.31
N GLY A 174 -13.92 -14.68 -0.82
CA GLY A 174 -13.35 -14.75 -2.17
C GLY A 174 -11.99 -14.06 -2.28
N TYR A 175 -11.55 -13.83 -3.50
CA TYR A 175 -10.23 -13.30 -3.83
C TYR A 175 -10.26 -11.77 -4.05
N PHE A 176 -9.13 -11.21 -4.50
CA PHE A 176 -9.02 -9.78 -4.82
C PHE A 176 -9.89 -9.41 -6.03
N ASP A 177 -10.44 -8.20 -5.97
CA ASP A 177 -11.24 -7.65 -7.06
C ASP A 177 -10.38 -7.28 -8.26
N GLU A 178 -10.57 -7.98 -9.37
CA GLU A 178 -9.79 -7.83 -10.60
C GLU A 178 -10.12 -6.55 -11.38
N GLU A 179 -11.20 -5.84 -11.04
CA GLU A 179 -11.53 -4.54 -11.62
C GLU A 179 -10.66 -3.40 -11.04
N LEU A 180 -10.04 -3.61 -9.88
CA LEU A 180 -9.27 -2.59 -9.17
C LEU A 180 -7.81 -2.57 -9.62
N ILE A 181 -7.38 -1.53 -10.33
CA ILE A 181 -5.97 -1.33 -10.67
C ILE A 181 -5.15 -0.91 -9.42
N ARG A 182 -5.79 -0.21 -8.49
CA ARG A 182 -5.25 0.25 -7.21
C ARG A 182 -6.27 0.05 -6.10
N ASN A 183 -5.81 0.09 -4.86
CA ASN A 183 -6.62 -0.07 -3.65
C ASN A 183 -7.32 -1.44 -3.56
N GLN A 184 -6.80 -2.45 -4.25
CA GLN A 184 -7.30 -3.82 -4.16
C GLN A 184 -7.11 -4.41 -2.76
N ASP A 185 -6.02 -4.05 -2.08
CA ASP A 185 -5.73 -4.40 -0.69
C ASP A 185 -6.68 -3.70 0.29
N ASP A 186 -6.92 -2.42 0.08
CA ASP A 186 -7.84 -1.62 0.91
C ASP A 186 -9.30 -2.12 0.76
N GLU A 187 -9.72 -2.46 -0.45
CA GLU A 187 -11.04 -3.09 -0.71
C GLU A 187 -11.15 -4.45 -0.03
N PHE A 188 -10.14 -5.30 -0.18
CA PHE A 188 -10.12 -6.65 0.39
C PHE A 188 -10.17 -6.60 1.91
N ASN A 189 -9.38 -5.73 2.54
CA ASN A 189 -9.37 -5.54 3.99
C ASN A 189 -10.71 -4.99 4.51
N PHE A 190 -11.35 -4.08 3.78
CA PHE A 190 -12.70 -3.62 4.11
C PHE A 190 -13.70 -4.79 4.08
N ARG A 191 -13.69 -5.61 3.02
CA ARG A 191 -14.54 -6.81 2.90
C ARG A 191 -14.27 -7.82 4.01
N LEU A 192 -13.02 -8.03 4.39
CA LEU A 192 -12.58 -8.89 5.48
C LEU A 192 -13.23 -8.45 6.80
N ILE A 193 -13.07 -7.16 7.16
CA ILE A 193 -13.62 -6.60 8.40
C ILE A 193 -15.16 -6.66 8.39
N LYS A 194 -15.80 -6.33 7.26
CA LYS A 194 -17.26 -6.38 7.10
C LYS A 194 -17.82 -7.79 7.32
N ASN A 195 -17.03 -8.83 7.05
CA ASN A 195 -17.40 -10.22 7.25
C ASN A 195 -17.04 -10.80 8.64
N GLY A 196 -16.68 -9.94 9.60
CA GLY A 196 -16.44 -10.30 11.00
C GLY A 196 -15.03 -10.75 11.32
N PHE A 197 -14.10 -10.71 10.38
CA PHE A 197 -12.69 -10.91 10.65
C PHE A 197 -12.06 -9.64 11.16
N LYS A 198 -10.92 -9.80 11.87
CA LYS A 198 -10.08 -8.70 12.37
C LYS A 198 -8.73 -8.70 11.68
N ILE A 199 -8.09 -7.53 11.64
CA ILE A 199 -6.72 -7.34 11.16
C ILE A 199 -5.88 -6.88 12.35
N TYR A 200 -4.73 -7.53 12.60
CA TYR A 200 -3.85 -7.21 13.71
C TYR A 200 -2.46 -6.80 13.23
N LEU A 201 -1.95 -5.72 13.78
CA LEU A 201 -0.58 -5.29 13.58
C LEU A 201 0.27 -5.76 14.76
N TYR A 202 1.34 -6.51 14.47
CA TYR A 202 2.33 -6.95 15.44
C TYR A 202 3.71 -6.47 15.04
N ARG A 203 4.36 -5.66 15.87
CA ARG A 203 5.62 -4.97 15.54
C ARG A 203 6.81 -5.89 15.32
N ASP A 204 6.78 -7.11 15.84
CA ASP A 204 7.84 -8.08 15.61
C ASP A 204 7.77 -8.70 14.21
N ILE A 205 6.64 -8.57 13.50
CA ILE A 205 6.55 -8.84 12.08
C ILE A 205 7.22 -7.67 11.35
N ARG A 206 8.46 -7.85 10.87
CA ARG A 206 9.26 -6.78 10.28
C ARG A 206 9.64 -7.07 8.84
N SER A 207 9.62 -6.03 8.02
CA SER A 207 10.06 -6.10 6.63
C SER A 207 10.75 -4.80 6.23
N LYS A 208 11.66 -4.87 5.26
CA LYS A 208 12.26 -3.71 4.62
C LYS A 208 11.46 -3.35 3.37
N TYR A 209 11.36 -2.07 3.08
CA TYR A 209 10.66 -1.54 1.92
C TYR A 209 11.51 -0.52 1.19
N TYR A 210 11.84 -0.78 -0.07
CA TYR A 210 12.60 0.14 -0.92
C TYR A 210 11.72 1.29 -1.40
N VAL A 211 11.96 2.48 -0.85
CA VAL A 211 11.16 3.69 -1.15
C VAL A 211 11.52 4.25 -2.51
N ARG A 212 10.52 4.53 -3.33
CA ARG A 212 10.72 5.13 -4.65
C ARG A 212 11.19 6.57 -4.53
N GLY A 213 12.38 6.87 -5.08
CA GLY A 213 13.04 8.17 -5.01
C GLY A 213 12.62 9.16 -6.10
N SER A 214 11.30 9.42 -6.30
CA SER A 214 10.81 10.37 -7.30
C SER A 214 9.51 11.04 -6.88
N PHE A 215 9.50 12.38 -6.81
CA PHE A 215 8.29 13.16 -6.51
C PHE A 215 7.20 12.98 -7.58
N SER A 216 7.57 12.85 -8.85
CA SER A 216 6.61 12.60 -9.93
C SER A 216 5.92 11.25 -9.79
N LYS A 217 6.68 10.19 -9.47
CA LYS A 217 6.11 8.86 -9.20
C LYS A 217 5.24 8.86 -7.95
N LEU A 218 5.64 9.60 -6.91
CA LEU A 218 4.85 9.79 -5.69
C LEU A 218 3.51 10.46 -5.98
N TYR A 219 3.53 11.58 -6.74
CA TYR A 219 2.33 12.28 -7.17
C TYR A 219 1.38 11.35 -7.93
N LYS A 220 1.88 10.64 -8.95
CA LYS A 220 1.09 9.69 -9.74
C LYS A 220 0.47 8.59 -8.86
N GLN A 221 1.25 8.04 -7.93
CA GLN A 221 0.79 7.00 -7.02
C GLN A 221 -0.35 7.47 -6.11
N TYR A 222 -0.20 8.63 -5.46
CA TYR A 222 -1.21 9.15 -4.54
C TYR A 222 -2.44 9.68 -5.27
N TYR A 223 -2.27 10.25 -6.47
CA TYR A 223 -3.41 10.57 -7.35
C TYR A 223 -4.24 9.32 -7.67
N GLN A 224 -3.59 8.22 -8.04
CA GLN A 224 -4.26 6.95 -8.31
C GLN A 224 -4.95 6.40 -7.06
N TYR A 225 -4.33 6.49 -5.89
CA TYR A 225 -4.95 6.06 -4.64
C TYR A 225 -6.24 6.84 -4.34
N GLY A 226 -6.23 8.16 -4.49
CA GLY A 226 -7.43 8.97 -4.33
C GLY A 226 -8.52 8.63 -5.37
N TYR A 227 -8.15 8.54 -6.64
CA TYR A 227 -9.07 8.23 -7.73
C TYR A 227 -9.79 6.88 -7.54
N TRP A 228 -9.02 5.81 -7.33
CA TRP A 228 -9.57 4.47 -7.17
C TRP A 228 -10.31 4.26 -5.83
N LYS A 229 -10.00 5.07 -4.81
CA LYS A 229 -10.75 5.05 -3.55
C LYS A 229 -12.22 5.40 -3.75
N VAL A 230 -12.51 6.33 -4.63
CA VAL A 230 -13.91 6.68 -4.96
C VAL A 230 -14.65 5.51 -5.61
N TYR A 231 -13.97 4.73 -6.46
CA TYR A 231 -14.56 3.54 -7.03
C TYR A 231 -14.86 2.46 -5.97
N VAL A 232 -13.92 2.22 -5.04
CA VAL A 232 -14.15 1.31 -3.88
C VAL A 232 -15.36 1.76 -3.07
N ASN A 233 -15.45 3.05 -2.74
CA ASN A 233 -16.58 3.61 -1.99
C ASN A 233 -17.90 3.44 -2.75
N LYS A 234 -17.91 3.67 -4.06
CA LYS A 234 -19.09 3.46 -4.93
C LYS A 234 -19.52 1.99 -4.92
N LYS A 235 -18.56 1.07 -5.05
CA LYS A 235 -18.82 -0.39 -5.09
C LYS A 235 -19.46 -0.89 -3.79
N HIS A 236 -18.98 -0.40 -2.65
CA HIS A 236 -19.51 -0.77 -1.34
C HIS A 236 -20.63 0.13 -0.82
N GLN A 237 -21.04 1.15 -1.59
CA GLN A 237 -22.09 2.13 -1.24
C GLN A 237 -21.86 2.79 0.13
N THR A 238 -20.61 2.96 0.53
CA THR A 238 -20.22 3.56 1.80
C THR A 238 -18.81 4.17 1.71
N VAL A 239 -18.50 5.04 2.65
CA VAL A 239 -17.13 5.54 2.85
C VAL A 239 -16.36 4.50 3.64
N THR A 240 -15.53 3.72 2.96
CA THR A 240 -14.81 2.59 3.57
C THR A 240 -13.74 3.02 4.57
N THR A 241 -13.19 4.25 4.45
CA THR A 241 -12.17 4.77 5.36
C THR A 241 -12.28 6.30 5.51
N ILE A 242 -12.77 6.78 6.65
CA ILE A 242 -13.08 8.22 6.89
C ILE A 242 -11.83 9.11 6.76
N ARG A 243 -10.67 8.69 7.29
CA ARG A 243 -9.43 9.49 7.23
C ARG A 243 -9.01 9.85 5.80
N GLN A 244 -9.40 9.05 4.83
CA GLN A 244 -9.05 9.26 3.42
C GLN A 244 -9.91 10.33 2.72
N ILE A 245 -10.94 10.88 3.40
CA ILE A 245 -11.69 12.05 2.93
C ILE A 245 -10.90 13.35 3.20
N ILE A 246 -10.03 13.39 4.20
CA ILE A 246 -9.32 14.63 4.62
C ILE A 246 -8.55 15.27 3.44
N PRO A 247 -7.77 14.54 2.63
CA PRO A 247 -7.11 15.14 1.46
C PRO A 247 -8.08 15.67 0.40
N PHE A 248 -9.24 15.03 0.23
CA PHE A 248 -10.29 15.54 -0.65
C PHE A 248 -10.88 16.86 -0.14
N LEU A 249 -11.21 16.95 1.15
CA LEU A 249 -11.67 18.19 1.76
C LEU A 249 -10.63 19.31 1.65
N PHE A 250 -9.34 18.98 1.79
CA PHE A 250 -8.25 19.93 1.59
C PHE A 250 -8.25 20.51 0.16
N VAL A 251 -8.43 19.68 -0.87
CA VAL A 251 -8.50 20.14 -2.27
C VAL A 251 -9.77 20.96 -2.52
N CYS A 252 -10.92 20.53 -1.99
CA CYS A 252 -12.16 21.32 -2.05
C CYS A 252 -11.99 22.70 -1.39
N TYR A 253 -11.31 22.75 -0.23
CA TYR A 253 -10.97 24.00 0.43
C TYR A 253 -10.07 24.89 -0.45
N LEU A 254 -9.05 24.34 -1.11
CA LEU A 254 -8.17 25.13 -1.99
C LEU A 254 -8.94 25.74 -3.16
N PHE A 255 -9.70 24.94 -3.92
CA PHE A 255 -10.45 25.44 -5.07
C PHE A 255 -11.63 26.32 -4.66
N GLY A 256 -12.45 25.88 -3.72
CA GLY A 256 -13.60 26.63 -3.24
C GLY A 256 -13.18 27.92 -2.52
N GLY A 257 -12.11 27.86 -1.72
CA GLY A 257 -11.55 29.02 -1.03
C GLY A 257 -11.05 30.09 -1.99
N ILE A 258 -10.36 29.71 -3.08
CA ILE A 258 -9.95 30.64 -4.14
C ILE A 258 -11.17 31.33 -4.76
N VAL A 259 -12.19 30.56 -5.16
CA VAL A 259 -13.42 31.13 -5.76
C VAL A 259 -14.14 32.08 -4.80
N LEU A 260 -14.33 31.67 -3.54
CA LEU A 260 -14.98 32.49 -2.52
C LEU A 260 -14.18 33.78 -2.18
N SER A 261 -12.85 33.72 -2.27
CA SER A 261 -11.95 34.84 -2.06
C SER A 261 -12.15 35.96 -3.08
N LEU A 262 -12.62 35.62 -4.28
CA LEU A 262 -12.96 36.61 -5.32
C LEU A 262 -14.24 37.38 -4.99
N LEU A 263 -15.11 36.83 -4.15
CA LEU A 263 -16.40 37.41 -3.80
C LEU A 263 -16.32 38.38 -2.59
N SER A 264 -15.35 38.20 -1.68
CA SER A 264 -15.27 39.02 -0.46
C SER A 264 -13.87 38.99 0.17
N LYS A 265 -13.42 40.21 0.61
CA LYS A 265 -12.16 40.35 1.37
C LYS A 265 -12.19 39.57 2.70
N LYS A 266 -13.36 39.37 3.32
CA LYS A 266 -13.49 38.55 4.53
C LYS A 266 -13.22 37.05 4.21
N MET A 267 -13.73 36.57 3.08
CA MET A 267 -13.47 35.20 2.64
C MET A 267 -12.00 35.01 2.29
N LEU A 268 -11.37 35.97 1.61
CA LEU A 268 -9.94 35.95 1.36
C LEU A 268 -9.15 35.87 2.68
N PHE A 269 -9.50 36.67 3.67
CA PHE A 269 -8.82 36.66 4.97
C PHE A 269 -8.95 35.28 5.67
N LEU A 270 -10.14 34.70 5.70
CA LEU A 270 -10.37 33.36 6.27
C LEU A 270 -9.61 32.28 5.51
N PHE A 271 -9.64 32.34 4.18
CA PHE A 271 -8.85 31.43 3.35
C PHE A 271 -7.36 31.51 3.68
N MET A 272 -6.80 32.73 3.76
CA MET A 272 -5.38 32.92 4.06
C MET A 272 -5.00 32.42 5.46
N ILE A 273 -5.85 32.58 6.47
CA ILE A 273 -5.58 32.05 7.82
C ILE A 273 -5.44 30.53 7.79
N VAL A 274 -6.41 29.83 7.21
CA VAL A 274 -6.36 28.34 7.17
C VAL A 274 -5.22 27.85 6.29
N PHE A 275 -4.95 28.56 5.17
CA PHE A 275 -3.82 28.26 4.29
C PHE A 275 -2.47 28.39 5.00
N LEU A 276 -2.26 29.47 5.72
CA LEU A 276 -1.06 29.69 6.52
C LEU A 276 -0.94 28.67 7.66
N LEU A 277 -2.04 28.35 8.35
CA LEU A 277 -2.07 27.35 9.40
C LEU A 277 -1.63 25.97 8.88
N TYR A 278 -2.07 25.57 7.68
CA TYR A 278 -1.61 24.34 7.05
C TYR A 278 -0.08 24.29 6.92
N TRP A 279 0.54 25.37 6.41
CA TRP A 279 2.00 25.41 6.24
C TRP A 279 2.75 25.44 7.58
N VAL A 280 2.22 26.11 8.58
CA VAL A 280 2.78 26.12 9.95
C VAL A 280 2.76 24.70 10.53
N VAL A 281 1.62 24.02 10.48
CA VAL A 281 1.49 22.64 10.99
C VAL A 281 2.36 21.66 10.19
N ALA A 282 2.43 21.82 8.87
CA ALA A 282 3.32 21.03 8.02
C ALA A 282 4.79 21.22 8.41
N TYR A 283 5.22 22.46 8.65
CA TYR A 283 6.58 22.78 9.06
C TYR A 283 6.92 22.24 10.46
N ILE A 284 6.00 22.39 11.43
CA ILE A 284 6.16 21.81 12.77
C ILE A 284 6.25 20.28 12.69
N SER A 285 5.43 19.64 11.84
CA SER A 285 5.52 18.19 11.62
C SER A 285 6.84 17.77 10.99
N ALA A 286 7.33 18.52 10.01
CA ALA A 286 8.61 18.29 9.37
C ALA A 286 9.81 18.51 10.31
N SER A 287 9.71 19.47 11.26
CA SER A 287 10.80 19.74 12.23
C SER A 287 11.06 18.55 13.17
N LYS A 288 10.05 17.71 13.41
CA LYS A 288 10.20 16.47 14.19
C LYS A 288 10.93 15.36 13.44
N LEU A 289 11.06 15.47 12.10
CA LEU A 289 11.63 14.44 11.23
C LEU A 289 13.08 14.74 10.82
N SER A 290 13.53 15.98 10.93
CA SER A 290 14.92 16.36 10.59
C SER A 290 15.36 17.66 11.29
N PRO A 291 16.60 17.76 11.73
CA PRO A 291 17.19 19.01 12.22
C PRO A 291 17.52 20.00 11.08
N SER A 292 17.74 19.53 9.85
CA SER A 292 18.12 20.34 8.71
C SER A 292 16.96 21.12 8.11
N ILE A 293 17.08 22.44 7.98
CA ILE A 293 16.05 23.31 7.37
C ILE A 293 15.76 22.91 5.92
N ASN A 294 16.80 22.61 5.13
CA ASN A 294 16.65 22.22 3.74
C ASN A 294 15.84 20.92 3.60
N ILE A 295 16.08 19.93 4.48
CA ILE A 295 15.30 18.69 4.50
C ILE A 295 13.88 18.97 4.95
N ARG A 296 13.64 19.81 5.98
CA ARG A 296 12.30 20.20 6.43
C ARG A 296 11.47 20.79 5.30
N LEU A 297 12.03 21.72 4.51
CA LEU A 297 11.33 22.34 3.39
C LEU A 297 10.93 21.30 2.31
N LYS A 298 11.83 20.36 2.01
CA LYS A 298 11.54 19.26 1.09
C LYS A 298 10.47 18.30 1.64
N VAL A 299 10.48 18.01 2.94
CA VAL A 299 9.42 17.22 3.62
C VAL A 299 8.07 17.94 3.58
N VAL A 300 8.04 19.24 3.84
CA VAL A 300 6.82 20.09 3.71
C VAL A 300 6.27 20.02 2.29
N LYS A 301 7.13 20.18 1.27
CA LYS A 301 6.74 19.97 -0.14
C LYS A 301 6.15 18.58 -0.36
N THR A 302 6.74 17.55 0.26
CA THR A 302 6.25 16.16 0.13
C THR A 302 4.87 16.00 0.75
N PHE A 303 4.61 16.57 1.92
CA PHE A 303 3.28 16.58 2.52
C PHE A 303 2.24 17.20 1.60
N PHE A 304 2.57 18.34 0.98
CA PHE A 304 1.67 18.96 0.02
C PHE A 304 1.39 18.05 -1.19
N ILE A 305 2.44 17.39 -1.73
CA ILE A 305 2.27 16.44 -2.83
C ILE A 305 1.33 15.30 -2.43
N LEU A 306 1.52 14.70 -1.25
CA LEU A 306 0.69 13.60 -0.74
C LEU A 306 -0.79 14.02 -0.65
N HIS A 307 -1.07 15.14 0.00
CA HIS A 307 -2.44 15.59 0.25
C HIS A 307 -3.12 16.09 -1.03
N TYR A 308 -2.41 16.91 -1.81
CA TYR A 308 -2.97 17.50 -3.02
C TYR A 308 -3.24 16.46 -4.10
N SER A 309 -2.26 15.57 -4.38
CA SER A 309 -2.44 14.56 -5.43
C SER A 309 -3.55 13.55 -5.07
N TYR A 310 -3.60 13.09 -3.80
CA TYR A 310 -4.68 12.22 -3.34
C TYR A 310 -6.05 12.90 -3.44
N GLY A 311 -6.17 14.11 -2.91
CA GLY A 311 -7.43 14.86 -2.93
C GLY A 311 -7.91 15.20 -4.33
N LEU A 312 -6.98 15.56 -5.24
CA LEU A 312 -7.31 15.81 -6.65
C LEU A 312 -7.77 14.52 -7.35
N GLY A 313 -7.07 13.41 -7.12
CA GLY A 313 -7.49 12.12 -7.64
C GLY A 313 -8.89 11.73 -7.15
N TYR A 314 -9.17 11.97 -5.87
CA TYR A 314 -10.49 11.71 -5.30
C TYR A 314 -11.59 12.60 -5.94
N LEU A 315 -11.32 13.90 -6.13
CA LEU A 315 -12.25 14.83 -6.78
C LEU A 315 -12.57 14.39 -8.22
N ILE A 316 -11.54 14.04 -8.99
CA ILE A 316 -11.72 13.54 -10.37
C ILE A 316 -12.44 12.18 -10.37
N GLY A 317 -12.15 11.31 -9.40
CA GLY A 317 -12.86 10.04 -9.22
C GLY A 317 -14.36 10.25 -8.96
N ILE A 318 -14.76 11.24 -8.13
CA ILE A 318 -16.16 11.60 -7.96
C ILE A 318 -16.77 12.01 -9.28
N TRP A 319 -16.11 12.91 -10.02
CA TRP A 319 -16.59 13.37 -11.32
C TRP A 319 -16.79 12.21 -12.29
N ASP A 320 -15.78 11.36 -12.44
CA ASP A 320 -15.80 10.25 -13.38
C ASP A 320 -16.85 9.17 -13.02
N PHE A 321 -16.87 8.72 -11.76
CA PHE A 321 -17.68 7.57 -11.37
C PHE A 321 -19.13 7.91 -10.96
N PHE A 322 -19.38 9.13 -10.50
CA PHE A 322 -20.74 9.52 -10.06
C PHE A 322 -21.43 10.47 -11.07
N VAL A 323 -20.72 11.43 -11.68
CA VAL A 323 -21.30 12.38 -12.62
C VAL A 323 -21.29 11.78 -14.03
N LEU A 324 -20.13 11.41 -14.57
CA LEU A 324 -19.99 10.84 -15.90
C LEU A 324 -20.37 9.34 -15.96
N ARG A 325 -20.53 8.68 -14.81
CA ARG A 325 -20.88 7.26 -14.67
C ARG A 325 -19.98 6.35 -15.50
N LYS A 326 -18.70 6.69 -15.62
CA LYS A 326 -17.71 5.89 -16.36
C LYS A 326 -17.72 4.45 -15.84
N SER A 327 -17.76 3.50 -16.78
CA SER A 327 -17.49 2.09 -16.51
C SER A 327 -16.00 1.84 -16.69
N ILE A 328 -15.45 0.96 -15.86
CA ILE A 328 -14.05 0.53 -16.01
C ILE A 328 -13.98 -0.41 -17.21
N LYS A 329 -13.28 0.00 -18.27
CA LYS A 329 -12.94 -0.89 -19.39
C LYS A 329 -11.80 -1.81 -18.90
N LYS A 330 -11.98 -3.12 -19.04
CA LYS A 330 -10.97 -4.15 -18.66
C LYS A 330 -9.60 -3.95 -19.35
N GLU A 331 -9.52 -3.13 -20.40
CA GLU A 331 -8.31 -2.92 -21.20
C GLU A 331 -7.41 -1.76 -20.73
N GLU A 332 -7.89 -0.83 -19.87
CA GLU A 332 -7.10 0.32 -19.39
C GLU A 332 -6.19 0.00 -18.20
N SER A 333 -5.93 -1.26 -17.93
CA SER A 333 -5.42 -1.76 -16.65
C SER A 333 -3.91 -1.86 -16.53
N LEU A 334 -3.11 -1.08 -17.19
CA LEU A 334 -1.68 -1.05 -16.91
C LEU A 334 -1.43 -0.32 -15.57
N SER A 335 -1.11 -1.07 -14.52
CA SER A 335 -0.88 -0.54 -13.16
C SER A 335 0.40 0.32 -13.01
N ARG A 336 1.13 0.60 -14.09
CA ARG A 336 2.37 1.39 -14.11
C ARG A 336 2.47 2.29 -15.34
#